data_fa58f452fb351895acf3258fc3ac78bc
#
_entry.id   fa58f452fb351895acf3258fc3ac78bc
#
_cell.length_a   1.000
_cell.length_b   1.000
_cell.length_c   1.000
_cell.angle_alpha   90.00
_cell.angle_beta   90.00
_cell.angle_gamma   90.00
#
_symmetry.space_group_name_H-M   'P 1'
#
loop_
_entity.id
_entity.type
_entity.pdbx_description
1 polymer ?
#
loop_
_entity_poly.entity_id
_entity_poly.type
_entity_poly.pdbx_seq_one_letter_code
_entity_poly.pdbx_strand_id
1 'polypeptide(L)'
;MQNEDEQLYKWLLKGEISPVQRVRWPVKVGKWTESVTPILCRSGWHGIREKDVLKHLPTESGATLWVVETKGLVVHGNDKFAAESMRLIAPLEATDRKLRLFAVDCAQDALGAFESFIPGDTRVRECLEVVRRYANGEATEQERSAAKIAAWSAAKSAAWSAAKSAAKERFSNWLVVRLQSDY
;
A
#
# COMPACT_ATOMS: atom_id res chain seq x y z
N MET A 1 -18.59 -8.11 20.12
CA MET A 1 -17.42 -8.85 20.62
C MET A 1 -16.24 -8.30 19.86
N GLN A 2 -15.38 -7.52 20.53
CA GLN A 2 -14.10 -7.13 19.97
C GLN A 2 -13.23 -8.38 19.93
N ASN A 3 -12.59 -8.67 18.79
CA ASN A 3 -11.48 -9.62 18.75
C ASN A 3 -10.36 -8.98 19.57
N GLU A 4 -10.11 -9.46 20.77
CA GLU A 4 -9.08 -8.94 21.69
C GLU A 4 -7.65 -9.10 21.16
N ASP A 5 -7.47 -9.76 20.00
CA ASP A 5 -6.19 -10.06 19.38
C ASP A 5 -5.88 -9.25 18.09
N GLU A 6 -6.73 -8.31 17.68
CA GLU A 6 -6.43 -7.54 16.47
C GLU A 6 -5.35 -6.50 16.76
N GLN A 7 -4.17 -6.65 16.16
CA GLN A 7 -3.07 -5.69 16.29
C GLN A 7 -3.44 -4.37 15.62
N LEU A 8 -3.26 -3.27 16.35
CA LEU A 8 -3.57 -1.91 15.92
C LEU A 8 -2.30 -1.13 15.58
N TYR A 9 -2.40 -0.23 14.61
CA TYR A 9 -1.26 0.49 14.07
C TYR A 9 -1.53 1.97 13.85
N LYS A 10 -0.45 2.75 13.77
CA LYS A 10 -0.48 4.15 13.38
C LYS A 10 0.76 4.52 12.57
N TRP A 11 0.55 5.13 11.42
CA TRP A 11 1.63 5.80 10.69
C TRP A 11 1.97 7.14 11.32
N LEU A 12 3.25 7.41 11.50
CA LEU A 12 3.79 8.72 11.82
C LEU A 12 4.90 9.07 10.84
N LEU A 13 4.94 10.31 10.39
CA LEU A 13 6.00 10.87 9.57
C LEU A 13 7.24 11.15 10.42
N LYS A 14 8.37 11.50 9.78
CA LYS A 14 9.59 11.92 10.46
C LYS A 14 9.28 13.01 11.50
N GLY A 15 9.81 12.87 12.71
CA GLY A 15 9.53 13.77 13.83
C GLY A 15 8.20 13.48 14.53
N GLU A 16 7.67 12.26 14.36
CA GLU A 16 6.44 11.79 15.01
C GLU A 16 5.19 12.62 14.64
N ILE A 17 5.11 13.05 13.39
CA ILE A 17 4.02 13.88 12.89
C ILE A 17 2.90 12.98 12.30
N SER A 18 1.65 13.22 12.68
CA SER A 18 0.49 12.54 12.08
C SER A 18 0.37 12.90 10.59
N PRO A 19 0.25 11.92 9.67
CA PRO A 19 0.20 12.21 8.22
C PRO A 19 -0.94 13.13 7.80
N VAL A 20 -2.10 13.00 8.44
CA VAL A 20 -3.32 13.73 8.06
C VAL A 20 -3.46 15.05 8.78
N GLN A 21 -3.43 15.03 10.12
CA GLN A 21 -3.63 16.24 10.91
C GLN A 21 -2.40 17.14 10.97
N ARG A 22 -1.23 16.65 10.54
CA ARG A 22 0.06 17.38 10.60
C ARG A 22 0.44 17.85 12.01
N VAL A 23 -0.08 17.18 13.03
CA VAL A 23 0.24 17.43 14.44
C VAL A 23 1.28 16.43 14.93
N ARG A 24 2.20 16.92 15.75
CA ARG A 24 3.18 16.05 16.40
C ARG A 24 2.51 15.20 17.46
N TRP A 25 2.96 13.94 17.61
CA TRP A 25 2.53 13.06 18.69
C TRP A 25 2.85 13.69 20.05
N PRO A 26 1.88 13.84 20.95
CA PRO A 26 2.04 14.74 22.10
C PRO A 26 2.78 14.13 23.28
N VAL A 27 2.97 12.82 23.31
CA VAL A 27 3.51 12.12 24.47
C VAL A 27 4.66 11.19 24.10
N LYS A 28 5.49 10.85 25.08
CA LYS A 28 6.58 9.87 24.89
C LYS A 28 6.02 8.47 24.65
N VAL A 29 6.79 7.64 23.95
CA VAL A 29 6.49 6.21 23.72
C VAL A 29 6.13 5.53 25.06
N GLY A 30 5.12 4.68 25.03
CA GLY A 30 4.58 3.98 26.20
C GLY A 30 3.65 4.82 27.11
N LYS A 31 3.57 6.15 26.90
CA LYS A 31 2.66 7.01 27.64
C LYS A 31 1.32 7.14 26.93
N TRP A 32 0.24 7.12 27.71
CA TRP A 32 -1.10 7.38 27.22
C TRP A 32 -1.27 8.86 26.85
N THR A 33 -1.91 9.09 25.71
CA THR A 33 -2.40 10.43 25.37
C THR A 33 -3.52 10.86 26.32
N GLU A 34 -3.86 12.15 26.31
CA GLU A 34 -5.06 12.64 26.99
C GLU A 34 -6.33 11.96 26.47
N SER A 35 -7.35 11.88 27.32
CA SER A 35 -8.67 11.35 26.96
C SER A 35 -9.45 12.41 26.18
N VAL A 36 -9.91 12.03 24.99
CA VAL A 36 -10.67 12.89 24.07
C VAL A 36 -11.84 12.11 23.50
N THR A 37 -13.05 12.65 23.48
CA THR A 37 -14.20 11.99 22.86
C THR A 37 -13.92 11.62 21.41
N PRO A 38 -13.90 10.31 21.04
CA PRO A 38 -13.55 9.90 19.70
C PRO A 38 -14.70 10.11 18.72
N ILE A 39 -14.43 10.85 17.65
CA ILE A 39 -15.33 11.04 16.51
C ILE A 39 -14.51 10.88 15.24
N LEU A 40 -14.87 9.91 14.40
CA LEU A 40 -14.15 9.64 13.16
C LEU A 40 -13.93 10.90 12.32
N CYS A 41 -12.71 11.11 11.88
CA CYS A 41 -12.26 12.25 11.07
C CYS A 41 -12.39 13.65 11.74
N ARG A 42 -12.74 13.72 13.03
CA ARG A 42 -12.93 15.00 13.75
C ARG A 42 -12.09 15.08 15.02
N SER A 43 -12.25 14.12 15.94
CA SER A 43 -11.57 14.14 17.23
C SER A 43 -11.16 12.74 17.68
N GLY A 44 -10.33 12.65 18.72
CA GLY A 44 -9.77 11.40 19.20
C GLY A 44 -8.49 11.00 18.45
N TRP A 45 -7.93 9.89 18.89
CA TRP A 45 -6.65 9.37 18.41
C TRP A 45 -6.90 8.34 17.30
N HIS A 46 -6.59 8.72 16.05
CA HIS A 46 -6.87 7.88 14.89
C HIS A 46 -5.74 6.87 14.65
N GLY A 47 -6.14 5.65 14.38
CA GLY A 47 -5.28 4.53 13.99
C GLY A 47 -5.92 3.66 12.92
N ILE A 48 -5.24 2.60 12.56
CA ILE A 48 -5.61 1.66 11.49
C ILE A 48 -5.45 0.22 11.96
N ARG A 49 -6.21 -0.69 11.36
CA ARG A 49 -6.07 -2.14 11.57
C ARG A 49 -5.04 -2.69 10.59
N GLU A 50 -4.54 -3.88 10.86
CA GLU A 50 -3.53 -4.53 10.02
C GLU A 50 -3.91 -4.57 8.54
N LYS A 51 -5.12 -5.01 8.21
CA LYS A 51 -5.64 -5.09 6.83
C LYS A 51 -5.71 -3.76 6.09
N ASP A 52 -5.66 -2.65 6.81
CA ASP A 52 -5.80 -1.30 6.26
C ASP A 52 -4.46 -0.53 6.19
N VAL A 53 -3.36 -1.13 6.66
CA VAL A 53 -2.03 -0.48 6.74
C VAL A 53 -1.58 0.07 5.39
N LEU A 54 -1.75 -0.68 4.30
CA LEU A 54 -1.35 -0.24 2.96
C LEU A 54 -2.23 0.89 2.39
N LYS A 55 -3.51 0.95 2.75
CA LYS A 55 -4.41 2.05 2.32
C LYS A 55 -3.97 3.41 2.86
N HIS A 56 -3.26 3.40 3.99
CA HIS A 56 -2.80 4.59 4.68
C HIS A 56 -1.29 4.79 4.63
N LEU A 57 -0.59 4.06 3.74
CA LEU A 57 0.85 4.20 3.56
C LEU A 57 1.19 5.63 3.14
N PRO A 58 1.98 6.38 3.95
CA PRO A 58 2.39 7.72 3.59
C PRO A 58 3.27 7.73 2.33
N THR A 59 3.14 8.77 1.52
CA THR A 59 4.00 8.99 0.34
C THR A 59 5.34 9.63 0.69
N GLU A 60 5.43 10.24 1.87
CA GLU A 60 6.65 10.86 2.38
C GLU A 60 7.63 9.80 2.88
N SER A 61 8.90 9.97 2.53
CA SER A 61 9.99 9.12 3.01
C SER A 61 10.24 9.29 4.51
N GLY A 62 10.69 8.22 5.17
CA GLY A 62 11.02 8.23 6.59
C GLY A 62 9.80 8.16 7.52
N ALA A 63 8.66 7.73 7.01
CA ALA A 63 7.52 7.39 7.84
C ALA A 63 7.78 6.09 8.64
N THR A 64 7.24 6.04 9.85
CA THR A 64 7.35 4.88 10.74
C THR A 64 5.94 4.35 11.03
N LEU A 65 5.77 3.04 10.90
CA LEU A 65 4.56 2.35 11.35
C LEU A 65 4.75 2.00 12.83
N TRP A 66 3.83 2.41 13.67
CA TRP A 66 3.85 2.12 15.10
C TRP A 66 2.78 1.09 15.45
N VAL A 67 3.14 0.12 16.26
CA VAL A 67 2.19 -0.68 17.03
C VAL A 67 1.61 0.21 18.10
N VAL A 68 0.28 0.18 18.24
CA VAL A 68 -0.43 1.03 19.22
C VAL A 68 -1.40 0.22 20.07
N GLU A 69 -1.69 0.74 21.23
CA GLU A 69 -2.78 0.28 22.09
C GLU A 69 -3.78 1.40 22.30
N THR A 70 -5.02 1.04 22.54
CA THR A 70 -6.12 1.96 22.81
C THR A 70 -6.72 1.73 24.17
N LYS A 71 -7.27 2.79 24.77
CA LYS A 71 -7.97 2.76 26.05
C LYS A 71 -9.23 3.60 25.95
N GLY A 72 -10.30 3.14 26.63
CA GLY A 72 -11.59 3.79 26.64
C GLY A 72 -12.41 3.48 25.38
N LEU A 73 -13.25 4.41 24.99
CA LEU A 73 -14.13 4.24 23.84
C LEU A 73 -13.34 4.20 22.53
N VAL A 74 -13.68 3.26 21.65
CA VAL A 74 -13.14 3.16 20.30
C VAL A 74 -14.27 3.16 19.27
N VAL A 75 -14.23 4.10 18.34
CA VAL A 75 -15.19 4.23 17.25
C VAL A 75 -14.55 3.70 15.97
N HIS A 76 -15.10 2.62 15.40
CA HIS A 76 -14.58 1.98 14.19
C HIS A 76 -15.21 2.56 12.93
N GLY A 77 -14.39 2.83 11.91
CA GLY A 77 -14.80 3.13 10.55
C GLY A 77 -14.48 1.97 9.59
N ASN A 78 -14.63 2.21 8.31
CA ASN A 78 -14.38 1.19 7.28
C ASN A 78 -12.90 0.78 7.21
N ASP A 79 -11.99 1.75 7.29
CA ASP A 79 -10.54 1.58 7.08
C ASP A 79 -9.66 2.13 8.21
N LYS A 80 -10.25 2.69 9.25
CA LYS A 80 -9.58 3.31 10.40
C LYS A 80 -10.48 3.30 11.62
N PHE A 81 -9.90 3.67 12.76
CA PHE A 81 -10.65 3.91 13.99
C PHE A 81 -10.24 5.23 14.64
N ALA A 82 -11.07 5.71 15.57
CA ALA A 82 -10.75 6.77 16.50
C ALA A 82 -10.89 6.25 17.92
N ALA A 83 -9.88 6.45 18.76
CA ALA A 83 -9.87 6.03 20.15
C ALA A 83 -9.90 7.23 21.11
N GLU A 84 -10.46 7.02 22.29
CA GLU A 84 -10.47 7.99 23.37
C GLU A 84 -9.06 8.33 23.86
N SER A 85 -8.20 7.32 24.04
CA SER A 85 -6.80 7.45 24.39
C SER A 85 -5.99 6.38 23.66
N MET A 86 -4.75 6.70 23.33
CA MET A 86 -3.84 5.80 22.59
C MET A 86 -2.41 5.94 23.13
N ARG A 87 -1.63 4.87 23.06
CA ARG A 87 -0.19 4.92 23.28
C ARG A 87 0.58 4.21 22.17
N LEU A 88 1.76 4.72 21.87
CA LEU A 88 2.73 4.04 21.00
C LEU A 88 3.46 2.97 21.80
N ILE A 89 3.56 1.77 21.26
CA ILE A 89 4.23 0.64 21.91
C ILE A 89 5.62 0.42 21.32
N ALA A 90 5.69 0.12 20.03
CA ALA A 90 6.93 -0.18 19.33
C ALA A 90 6.91 0.32 17.91
N PRO A 91 8.02 0.86 17.39
CA PRO A 91 8.14 1.20 15.98
C PRO A 91 8.38 -0.06 15.16
N LEU A 92 7.73 -0.15 14.01
CA LEU A 92 8.07 -1.07 12.95
C LEU A 92 8.86 -0.27 11.91
N GLU A 93 10.15 -0.56 11.81
CA GLU A 93 11.01 0.13 10.87
C GLU A 93 10.62 -0.18 9.43
N ALA A 94 9.93 0.76 8.80
CA ALA A 94 9.66 0.74 7.37
C ALA A 94 10.82 1.40 6.61
N THR A 95 11.99 0.75 6.63
CA THR A 95 13.15 1.25 5.88
C THR A 95 12.88 1.21 4.38
N ASP A 96 13.50 2.10 3.62
CA ASP A 96 13.42 2.09 2.15
C ASP A 96 13.75 0.72 1.56
N ARG A 97 14.69 -0.01 2.18
CA ARG A 97 15.04 -1.37 1.79
C ARG A 97 13.84 -2.32 1.95
N LYS A 98 13.21 -2.35 3.12
CA LYS A 98 12.05 -3.23 3.39
C LYS A 98 10.88 -2.92 2.48
N LEU A 99 10.59 -1.62 2.26
CA LEU A 99 9.52 -1.19 1.36
C LEU A 99 9.79 -1.58 -0.11
N ARG A 100 11.05 -1.49 -0.57
CA ARG A 100 11.43 -1.93 -1.92
C ARG A 100 11.29 -3.44 -2.07
N LEU A 101 11.76 -4.23 -1.10
CA LEU A 101 11.61 -5.69 -1.12
C LEU A 101 10.13 -6.09 -1.11
N PHE A 102 9.32 -5.47 -0.28
CA PHE A 102 7.87 -5.70 -0.27
C PHE A 102 7.22 -5.39 -1.63
N ALA A 103 7.58 -4.27 -2.26
CA ALA A 103 7.08 -3.94 -3.59
C ALA A 103 7.51 -4.97 -4.66
N VAL A 104 8.73 -5.51 -4.55
CA VAL A 104 9.21 -6.59 -5.43
C VAL A 104 8.38 -7.86 -5.21
N ASP A 105 8.10 -8.23 -3.96
CA ASP A 105 7.31 -9.42 -3.64
C ASP A 105 5.87 -9.32 -4.16
N CYS A 106 5.22 -8.17 -3.99
CA CYS A 106 3.89 -7.91 -4.58
C CYS A 106 3.90 -8.00 -6.13
N ALA A 107 4.94 -7.46 -6.77
CA ALA A 107 5.06 -7.52 -8.22
C ALA A 107 5.40 -8.94 -8.71
N GLN A 108 6.15 -9.72 -7.92
CA GLN A 108 6.45 -11.12 -8.21
C GLN A 108 5.19 -11.98 -8.21
N ASP A 109 4.26 -11.76 -7.28
CA ASP A 109 2.97 -12.45 -7.25
C ASP A 109 2.15 -12.20 -8.53
N ALA A 110 2.23 -10.98 -9.09
CA ALA A 110 1.54 -10.61 -10.32
C ALA A 110 2.29 -11.03 -11.60
N LEU A 111 3.55 -11.45 -11.51
CA LEU A 111 4.41 -11.70 -12.67
C LEU A 111 3.86 -12.79 -13.61
N GLY A 112 3.32 -13.87 -13.05
CA GLY A 112 2.74 -14.96 -13.84
C GLY A 112 1.59 -14.52 -14.73
N ALA A 113 0.72 -13.63 -14.21
CA ALA A 113 -0.36 -13.04 -15.00
C ALA A 113 0.20 -12.16 -16.13
N PHE A 114 1.23 -11.34 -15.86
CA PHE A 114 1.89 -10.53 -16.89
C PHE A 114 2.47 -11.41 -18.00
N GLU A 115 3.23 -12.45 -17.66
CA GLU A 115 3.90 -13.34 -18.61
C GLU A 115 2.91 -14.14 -19.48
N SER A 116 1.70 -14.39 -18.99
CA SER A 116 0.64 -15.02 -19.78
C SER A 116 0.14 -14.13 -20.92
N PHE A 117 0.20 -12.80 -20.77
CA PHE A 117 -0.17 -11.84 -21.82
C PHE A 117 0.94 -11.59 -22.84
N ILE A 118 2.20 -11.69 -22.43
CA ILE A 118 3.37 -11.47 -23.31
C ILE A 118 4.39 -12.59 -23.05
N PRO A 119 4.13 -13.79 -23.57
CA PRO A 119 5.05 -14.92 -23.40
C PRO A 119 6.45 -14.61 -23.94
N GLY A 120 7.47 -14.92 -23.15
CA GLY A 120 8.88 -14.74 -23.53
C GLY A 120 9.44 -13.33 -23.27
N ASP A 121 8.65 -12.38 -22.77
CA ASP A 121 9.18 -11.07 -22.36
C ASP A 121 9.70 -11.13 -20.92
N THR A 122 11.03 -11.17 -20.76
CA THR A 122 11.70 -11.30 -19.46
C THR A 122 11.97 -9.96 -18.76
N ARG A 123 11.71 -8.82 -19.42
CA ARG A 123 12.12 -7.49 -18.94
C ARG A 123 11.55 -7.13 -17.57
N VAL A 124 10.32 -7.56 -17.26
CA VAL A 124 9.72 -7.30 -15.94
C VAL A 124 10.40 -8.18 -14.87
N ARG A 125 10.61 -9.45 -15.15
CA ARG A 125 11.35 -10.38 -14.27
C ARG A 125 12.75 -9.84 -13.97
N GLU A 126 13.51 -9.49 -14.99
CA GLU A 126 14.86 -8.92 -14.87
C GLU A 126 14.87 -7.63 -14.06
N CYS A 127 13.85 -6.78 -14.24
CA CYS A 127 13.69 -5.57 -13.43
C CYS A 127 13.50 -5.89 -11.95
N LEU A 128 12.65 -6.87 -11.60
CA LEU A 128 12.44 -7.28 -10.22
C LEU A 128 13.73 -7.82 -9.58
N GLU A 129 14.51 -8.59 -10.32
CA GLU A 129 15.82 -9.08 -9.87
C GLU A 129 16.79 -7.93 -9.60
N VAL A 130 16.88 -6.95 -10.51
CA VAL A 130 17.75 -5.78 -10.33
C VAL A 130 17.28 -4.93 -9.14
N VAL A 131 15.96 -4.73 -8.95
CA VAL A 131 15.45 -3.98 -7.80
C VAL A 131 15.73 -4.71 -6.49
N ARG A 132 15.65 -6.04 -6.46
CA ARG A 132 16.02 -6.87 -5.30
C ARG A 132 17.49 -6.72 -4.96
N ARG A 133 18.37 -6.86 -5.96
CA ARG A 133 19.82 -6.63 -5.80
C ARG A 133 20.13 -5.21 -5.32
N TYR A 134 19.49 -4.21 -5.91
CA TYR A 134 19.64 -2.82 -5.49
C TYR A 134 19.21 -2.59 -4.03
N ALA A 135 18.09 -3.16 -3.59
CA ALA A 135 17.66 -3.09 -2.21
C ALA A 135 18.68 -3.73 -1.24
N ASN A 136 19.43 -4.74 -1.70
CA ASN A 136 20.48 -5.39 -0.93
C ASN A 136 21.87 -4.70 -1.05
N GLY A 137 21.99 -3.63 -1.83
CA GLY A 137 23.27 -2.94 -2.06
C GLY A 137 24.16 -3.63 -3.10
N GLU A 138 23.62 -4.55 -3.89
CA GLU A 138 24.34 -5.39 -4.86
C GLU A 138 24.19 -4.90 -6.31
N ALA A 139 23.46 -3.80 -6.52
CA ALA A 139 23.30 -3.15 -7.81
C ALA A 139 23.35 -1.63 -7.66
N THR A 140 23.72 -0.96 -8.73
CA THR A 140 23.82 0.50 -8.80
C THR A 140 22.47 1.16 -9.12
N GLU A 141 22.34 2.45 -8.83
CA GLU A 141 21.17 3.26 -9.23
C GLU A 141 21.02 3.31 -10.76
N GLN A 142 22.11 3.25 -11.51
CA GLN A 142 22.08 3.22 -12.98
C GLN A 142 21.45 1.92 -13.49
N GLU A 143 21.86 0.76 -12.96
CA GLU A 143 21.25 -0.53 -13.29
C GLU A 143 19.76 -0.55 -12.95
N ARG A 144 19.39 -0.06 -11.77
CA ARG A 144 17.99 0.05 -11.34
C ARG A 144 17.17 0.93 -12.29
N SER A 145 17.71 2.07 -12.68
CA SER A 145 17.03 3.02 -13.58
C SER A 145 16.85 2.44 -14.98
N ALA A 146 17.87 1.78 -15.53
CA ALA A 146 17.81 1.11 -16.83
C ALA A 146 16.76 -0.01 -16.83
N ALA A 147 16.76 -0.87 -15.81
CA ALA A 147 15.79 -1.96 -15.67
C ALA A 147 14.36 -1.42 -15.54
N LYS A 148 14.15 -0.34 -14.78
CA LYS A 148 12.84 0.34 -14.68
C LYS A 148 12.30 0.82 -16.03
N ILE A 149 13.16 1.41 -16.86
CA ILE A 149 12.76 1.89 -18.21
C ILE A 149 12.34 0.71 -19.09
N ALA A 150 13.11 -0.37 -19.07
CA ALA A 150 12.80 -1.58 -19.84
C ALA A 150 11.48 -2.22 -19.39
N ALA A 151 11.27 -2.38 -18.09
CA ALA A 151 10.04 -2.93 -17.53
C ALA A 151 8.82 -2.03 -17.78
N TRP A 152 8.99 -0.71 -17.72
CA TRP A 152 7.92 0.24 -18.07
C TRP A 152 7.45 0.06 -19.51
N SER A 153 8.38 -0.11 -20.44
CA SER A 153 8.05 -0.38 -21.85
C SER A 153 7.27 -1.69 -22.02
N ALA A 154 7.69 -2.75 -21.30
CA ALA A 154 7.00 -4.04 -21.28
C ALA A 154 5.60 -3.93 -20.69
N ALA A 155 5.45 -3.29 -19.53
CA ALA A 155 4.17 -3.10 -18.85
C ALA A 155 3.18 -2.28 -19.70
N LYS A 156 3.66 -1.24 -20.39
CA LYS A 156 2.84 -0.46 -21.32
C LYS A 156 2.33 -1.32 -22.47
N SER A 157 3.16 -2.20 -23.03
CA SER A 157 2.77 -3.11 -24.11
C SER A 157 1.75 -4.14 -23.62
N ALA A 158 1.92 -4.68 -22.41
CA ALA A 158 0.96 -5.60 -21.79
C ALA A 158 -0.40 -4.95 -21.54
N ALA A 159 -0.39 -3.76 -20.93
CA ALA A 159 -1.61 -3.00 -20.66
C ALA A 159 -2.37 -2.65 -21.95
N TRP A 160 -1.66 -2.28 -23.01
CA TRP A 160 -2.25 -2.03 -24.32
C TRP A 160 -2.89 -3.28 -24.91
N SER A 161 -2.21 -4.44 -24.83
CA SER A 161 -2.72 -5.71 -25.33
C SER A 161 -3.96 -6.17 -24.56
N ALA A 162 -3.95 -6.06 -23.23
CA ALA A 162 -5.09 -6.38 -22.39
C ALA A 162 -6.29 -5.46 -22.66
N ALA A 163 -6.06 -4.14 -22.78
CA ALA A 163 -7.11 -3.18 -23.11
C ALA A 163 -7.73 -3.45 -24.49
N LYS A 164 -6.89 -3.80 -25.48
CA LYS A 164 -7.35 -4.17 -26.82
C LYS A 164 -8.21 -5.43 -26.81
N SER A 165 -7.84 -6.45 -26.04
CA SER A 165 -8.60 -7.69 -25.90
C SER A 165 -9.95 -7.45 -25.23
N ALA A 166 -9.98 -6.70 -24.14
CA ALA A 166 -11.22 -6.35 -23.43
C ALA A 166 -12.16 -5.46 -24.28
N ALA A 167 -11.60 -4.56 -25.08
CA ALA A 167 -12.38 -3.77 -26.04
C ALA A 167 -12.98 -4.65 -27.13
N LYS A 168 -12.21 -5.57 -27.69
CA LYS A 168 -12.67 -6.51 -28.72
C LYS A 168 -13.81 -7.38 -28.22
N GLU A 169 -13.70 -7.90 -26.98
CA GLU A 169 -14.76 -8.70 -26.37
C GLU A 169 -16.04 -7.88 -26.18
N ARG A 170 -15.96 -6.67 -25.62
CA ARG A 170 -17.10 -5.77 -25.47
C ARG A 170 -17.76 -5.42 -26.79
N PHE A 171 -16.98 -5.12 -27.81
CA PHE A 171 -17.52 -4.82 -29.15
C PHE A 171 -18.17 -6.04 -29.81
N SER A 172 -17.61 -7.25 -29.59
CA SER A 172 -18.22 -8.48 -30.10
C SER A 172 -19.57 -8.75 -29.42
N ASN A 173 -19.65 -8.62 -28.11
CA ASN A 173 -20.90 -8.77 -27.37
C ASN A 173 -21.94 -7.71 -27.78
N TRP A 174 -21.51 -6.47 -27.91
CA TRP A 174 -22.40 -5.39 -28.37
C TRP A 174 -22.93 -5.62 -29.80
N LEU A 175 -22.09 -6.11 -30.70
CA LEU A 175 -22.49 -6.47 -32.06
C LEU A 175 -23.54 -7.59 -32.06
N VAL A 176 -23.30 -8.65 -31.28
CA VAL A 176 -24.25 -9.77 -31.15
C VAL A 176 -25.61 -9.28 -30.64
N VAL A 177 -25.63 -8.46 -29.60
CA VAL A 177 -26.89 -7.87 -29.07
C VAL A 177 -27.59 -7.03 -30.12
N ARG A 178 -26.86 -6.25 -30.91
CA ARG A 178 -27.45 -5.44 -32.01
C ARG A 178 -27.99 -6.27 -33.13
N LEU A 179 -27.37 -7.39 -33.47
CA LEU A 179 -27.86 -8.29 -34.52
C LEU A 179 -29.08 -9.13 -34.09
N GLN A 180 -29.29 -9.29 -32.77
CA GLN A 180 -30.44 -9.99 -32.20
C GLN A 180 -31.64 -9.08 -31.94
N SER A 181 -31.45 -7.77 -31.88
CA SER A 181 -32.56 -6.81 -31.78
C SER A 181 -33.17 -6.58 -33.14
N ASP A 182 -34.34 -7.19 -33.38
CA ASP A 182 -35.19 -6.82 -34.50
C ASP A 182 -35.57 -5.33 -34.39
N TYR A 183 -35.38 -4.60 -35.47
CA TYR A 183 -35.84 -3.22 -35.58
C TYR A 183 -37.32 -3.16 -35.74
#